data_67e6ada2b81b6a97004e73fbcb122816
#
_entry.id   67e6ada2b81b6a97004e73fbcb122816
#
_cell.length_a   1.000
_cell.length_b   1.000
_cell.length_c   1.000
_cell.angle_alpha   90.00
_cell.angle_beta   90.00
_cell.angle_gamma   90.00
#
_symmetry.space_group_name_H-M   'P 1'
#
loop_
_entity.id
_entity.type
_entity.pdbx_description
1 polymer ?
#
loop_
_entity_poly.entity_id
_entity_poly.type
_entity_poly.pdbx_seq_one_letter_code
_entity_poly.pdbx_strand_id
1 'polypeptide(L)'
;LSGDRWVQLIQIILTIITLVFAFLYTRLNRPRFSLKRVIWYLLCGLLLGFLASLLGIGGGPINVSLLILLFSLPIKEATVYSIGTIFFSQLAKLVTIASTTGFAAFDLSVLPYIIVAAIIGGFLGAQFSGLLPSKKVGTVFQFVILLVLIINVYNGIKLFL
;
A
#
# COMPACT_ATOMS: atom_id res chain seq x y z
N LEU A 1 21.92 -13.71 13.21
CA LEU A 1 20.60 -13.50 12.63
C LEU A 1 20.66 -14.02 11.20
N SER A 2 19.77 -14.94 10.82
CA SER A 2 19.66 -15.42 9.44
C SER A 2 19.34 -14.25 8.50
N GLY A 3 19.79 -14.30 7.24
CA GLY A 3 19.57 -13.23 6.27
C GLY A 3 18.09 -12.80 6.18
N ASP A 4 17.17 -13.73 6.35
CA ASP A 4 15.72 -13.49 6.34
C ASP A 4 15.24 -12.57 7.47
N ARG A 5 15.83 -12.63 8.65
CA ARG A 5 15.49 -11.73 9.77
C ARG A 5 15.91 -10.28 9.49
N TRP A 6 17.05 -10.07 8.87
CA TRP A 6 17.50 -8.73 8.47
C TRP A 6 16.57 -8.12 7.43
N VAL A 7 16.16 -8.90 6.44
CA VAL A 7 15.19 -8.45 5.42
C VAL A 7 13.86 -8.07 6.07
N GLN A 8 13.33 -8.90 6.97
CA GLN A 8 12.11 -8.60 7.71
C GLN A 8 12.22 -7.35 8.56
N LEU A 9 13.34 -7.14 9.26
CA LEU A 9 13.59 -5.92 10.05
C LEU A 9 13.59 -4.67 9.17
N ILE A 10 14.30 -4.71 8.06
CA ILE A 10 14.35 -3.59 7.10
C ILE A 10 12.94 -3.28 6.58
N GLN A 11 12.18 -4.30 6.21
CA GLN A 11 10.79 -4.13 5.75
C GLN A 11 9.90 -3.50 6.83
N ILE A 12 9.97 -3.98 8.08
CA ILE A 12 9.18 -3.45 9.19
C ILE A 12 9.54 -1.98 9.46
N ILE A 13 10.82 -1.66 9.55
CA ILE A 13 11.29 -0.29 9.80
C ILE A 13 10.84 0.64 8.66
N LEU A 14 11.04 0.23 7.41
CA LEU A 14 10.65 1.01 6.25
C LEU A 14 9.12 1.20 6.20
N THR A 15 8.36 0.16 6.53
CA THR A 15 6.89 0.23 6.62
C THR A 15 6.44 1.20 7.70
N ILE A 16 7.03 1.16 8.90
CA ILE A 16 6.69 2.07 10.00
C ILE A 16 6.98 3.52 9.58
N ILE A 17 8.15 3.78 9.02
CA ILE A 17 8.53 5.14 8.56
C ILE A 17 7.53 5.65 7.52
N THR A 18 7.18 4.83 6.55
CA THR A 18 6.25 5.20 5.48
C THR A 18 4.82 5.40 5.97
N LEU A 19 4.36 4.59 6.93
CA LEU A 19 3.03 4.74 7.55
C LEU A 19 2.95 5.99 8.42
N VAL A 20 3.99 6.28 9.22
CA VAL A 20 4.07 7.51 10.01
C VAL A 20 4.05 8.74 9.10
N PHE A 21 4.84 8.71 8.02
CA PHE A 21 4.81 9.77 7.00
C PHE A 21 3.41 9.95 6.42
N ALA A 22 2.77 8.86 5.98
CA ALA A 22 1.42 8.89 5.40
C ALA A 22 0.38 9.45 6.38
N PHE A 23 0.45 9.03 7.65
CA PHE A 23 -0.45 9.51 8.70
C PHE A 23 -0.29 11.01 8.96
N LEU A 24 0.95 11.44 9.21
CA LEU A 24 1.26 12.85 9.50
C LEU A 24 0.91 13.74 8.31
N TYR A 25 1.24 13.31 7.10
CA TYR A 25 0.99 14.09 5.90
C TYR A 25 -0.52 14.27 5.64
N THR A 26 -1.30 13.20 5.76
CA THR A 26 -2.75 13.25 5.54
C THR A 26 -3.47 14.06 6.63
N ARG A 27 -2.95 14.07 7.86
CA ARG A 27 -3.53 14.79 8.99
C ARG A 27 -3.21 16.28 8.98
N LEU A 28 -1.98 16.65 8.63
CA LEU A 28 -1.45 18.02 8.81
C LEU A 28 -1.77 18.97 7.65
N ASN A 29 -2.52 18.53 6.65
CA ASN A 29 -2.90 19.33 5.47
C ASN A 29 -1.71 20.15 4.90
N ARG A 30 -0.56 19.51 4.74
CA ARG A 30 0.72 20.12 4.33
C ARG A 30 0.66 20.65 2.89
N PRO A 31 1.57 21.59 2.51
CA PRO A 31 1.65 22.10 1.16
C PRO A 31 1.81 20.98 0.13
N ARG A 32 1.12 21.11 -0.99
CA ARG A 32 1.06 20.13 -2.04
C ARG A 32 1.81 20.64 -3.26
N PHE A 33 2.55 19.77 -3.90
CA PHE A 33 3.16 20.06 -5.19
C PHE A 33 2.15 19.77 -6.30
N SER A 34 2.25 20.49 -7.40
CA SER A 34 1.42 20.27 -8.59
C SER A 34 2.33 19.99 -9.77
N LEU A 35 2.88 18.78 -9.81
CA LEU A 35 3.74 18.33 -10.89
C LEU A 35 2.86 17.92 -12.10
N LYS A 36 3.02 18.61 -13.24
CA LYS A 36 2.14 18.41 -14.41
C LYS A 36 2.83 17.71 -15.59
N ARG A 37 4.14 17.50 -15.56
CA ARG A 37 4.86 16.86 -16.66
C ARG A 37 4.72 15.34 -16.62
N VAL A 38 4.51 14.72 -17.77
CA VAL A 38 4.36 13.26 -17.91
C VAL A 38 5.53 12.48 -17.28
N ILE A 39 6.73 13.01 -17.36
CA ILE A 39 7.92 12.38 -16.77
C ILE A 39 7.77 12.18 -15.26
N TRP A 40 7.13 13.09 -14.55
CA TRP A 40 6.90 12.96 -13.11
C TRP A 40 5.90 11.85 -12.78
N TYR A 41 4.88 11.65 -13.63
CA TYR A 41 3.94 10.54 -13.46
C TYR A 41 4.64 9.19 -13.68
N LEU A 42 5.51 9.09 -14.68
CA LEU A 42 6.30 7.88 -14.94
C LEU A 42 7.26 7.57 -13.81
N LEU A 43 8.06 8.54 -13.36
CA LEU A 43 9.00 8.36 -12.25
C LEU A 43 8.28 8.02 -10.94
N CYS A 44 7.17 8.70 -10.64
CA CYS A 44 6.36 8.41 -9.47
C CYS A 44 5.76 7.00 -9.53
N GLY A 45 5.17 6.62 -10.66
CA GLY A 45 4.60 5.29 -10.84
C GLY A 45 5.64 4.18 -10.68
N LEU A 46 6.84 4.37 -11.23
CA LEU A 46 7.95 3.42 -11.07
C LEU A 46 8.41 3.32 -9.61
N LEU A 47 8.58 4.47 -8.93
CA LEU A 47 8.95 4.51 -7.52
C LEU A 47 7.89 3.84 -6.64
N LEU A 48 6.61 4.17 -6.86
CA LEU A 48 5.49 3.62 -6.09
C LEU A 48 5.33 2.11 -6.32
N GLY A 49 5.47 1.65 -7.58
CA GLY A 49 5.45 0.23 -7.92
C GLY A 49 6.59 -0.54 -7.25
N PHE A 50 7.80 0.02 -7.26
CA PHE A 50 8.97 -0.55 -6.57
C PHE A 50 8.74 -0.63 -5.06
N LEU A 51 8.31 0.46 -4.42
CA LEU A 51 8.01 0.49 -2.99
C LEU A 51 6.88 -0.49 -2.64
N ALA A 52 5.83 -0.57 -3.44
CA ALA A 52 4.73 -1.51 -3.22
C ALA A 52 5.20 -2.97 -3.23
N SER A 53 6.11 -3.31 -4.16
CA SER A 53 6.70 -4.65 -4.25
C SER A 53 7.63 -4.94 -3.07
N LEU A 54 8.45 -3.98 -2.68
CA LEU A 54 9.45 -4.13 -1.61
C LEU A 54 8.81 -4.22 -0.22
N LEU A 55 7.79 -3.40 0.06
CA LEU A 55 7.12 -3.39 1.36
C LEU A 55 6.23 -4.61 1.61
N GLY A 56 5.85 -5.36 0.58
CA GLY A 56 4.99 -6.53 0.70
C GLY A 56 3.53 -6.25 1.10
N ILE A 57 3.22 -5.05 1.61
CA ILE A 57 1.88 -4.61 2.03
C ILE A 57 1.13 -3.93 0.85
N GLY A 58 1.71 -3.99 -0.36
CA GLY A 58 1.16 -3.31 -1.53
C GLY A 58 1.34 -1.79 -1.54
N GLY A 59 1.97 -1.18 -0.53
CA GLY A 59 2.31 0.24 -0.52
C GLY A 59 1.10 1.20 -0.48
N GLY A 60 -0.14 0.71 -0.27
CA GLY A 60 -1.37 1.51 -0.37
C GLY A 60 -1.32 2.87 0.33
N PRO A 61 -1.06 2.92 1.64
CA PRO A 61 -1.02 4.18 2.38
C PRO A 61 0.04 5.17 1.89
N ILE A 62 1.23 4.70 1.55
CA ILE A 62 2.29 5.57 1.04
C ILE A 62 1.99 6.05 -0.38
N ASN A 63 1.46 5.17 -1.24
CA ASN A 63 1.09 5.53 -2.60
C ASN A 63 0.06 6.67 -2.60
N VAL A 64 -1.02 6.53 -1.82
CA VAL A 64 -2.05 7.56 -1.68
C VAL A 64 -1.45 8.87 -1.17
N SER A 65 -0.62 8.82 -0.13
CA SER A 65 -0.01 10.02 0.46
C SER A 65 0.95 10.73 -0.49
N LEU A 66 1.77 9.99 -1.23
CA LEU A 66 2.68 10.56 -2.24
C LEU A 66 1.94 11.14 -3.44
N LEU A 67 0.86 10.49 -3.90
CA LEU A 67 0.02 11.01 -4.97
C LEU A 67 -0.66 12.32 -4.57
N ILE A 68 -1.14 12.44 -3.32
CA ILE A 68 -1.69 13.69 -2.79
C ILE A 68 -0.59 14.76 -2.70
N LEU A 69 0.61 14.40 -2.22
CA LEU A 69 1.74 15.32 -2.06
C LEU A 69 2.22 15.88 -3.40
N LEU A 70 2.52 15.00 -4.35
CA LEU A 70 3.21 15.37 -5.59
C LEU A 70 2.28 15.97 -6.65
N PHE A 71 1.02 15.52 -6.69
CA PHE A 71 0.07 15.89 -7.74
C PHE A 71 -1.16 16.64 -7.24
N SER A 72 -1.24 16.93 -5.95
CA SER A 72 -2.40 17.61 -5.33
C SER A 72 -3.74 16.91 -5.55
N LEU A 73 -3.73 15.60 -5.75
CA LEU A 73 -4.95 14.84 -6.02
C LEU A 73 -5.87 14.80 -4.79
N PRO A 74 -7.21 14.85 -4.99
CA PRO A 74 -8.16 14.51 -3.94
C PRO A 74 -7.96 13.08 -3.47
N ILE A 75 -8.23 12.80 -2.17
CA ILE A 75 -7.99 11.48 -1.59
C ILE A 75 -8.68 10.34 -2.35
N LYS A 76 -9.89 10.55 -2.86
CA LYS A 76 -10.60 9.53 -3.63
C LYS A 76 -9.87 9.19 -4.94
N GLU A 77 -9.41 10.19 -5.67
CA GLU A 77 -8.66 10.00 -6.92
C GLU A 77 -7.31 9.35 -6.63
N ALA A 78 -6.57 9.85 -5.63
CA ALA A 78 -5.31 9.26 -5.20
C ALA A 78 -5.46 7.78 -4.82
N THR A 79 -6.58 7.40 -4.18
CA THR A 79 -6.88 6.00 -3.85
C THR A 79 -7.08 5.15 -5.11
N VAL A 80 -7.81 5.64 -6.11
CA VAL A 80 -8.02 4.92 -7.38
C VAL A 80 -6.70 4.70 -8.11
N TYR A 81 -5.87 5.74 -8.25
CA TYR A 81 -4.55 5.61 -8.87
C TYR A 81 -3.62 4.68 -8.09
N SER A 82 -3.68 4.73 -6.75
CA SER A 82 -2.92 3.81 -5.88
C SER A 82 -3.32 2.36 -6.13
N ILE A 83 -4.61 2.05 -6.20
CA ILE A 83 -5.12 0.70 -6.49
C ILE A 83 -4.62 0.22 -7.85
N GLY A 84 -4.67 1.07 -8.89
CA GLY A 84 -4.14 0.74 -10.21
C GLY A 84 -2.64 0.43 -10.18
N THR A 85 -1.85 1.25 -9.49
CA THR A 85 -0.40 1.05 -9.34
C THR A 85 -0.10 -0.27 -8.62
N ILE A 86 -0.83 -0.57 -7.53
CA ILE A 86 -0.69 -1.81 -6.77
C ILE A 86 -1.05 -3.01 -7.65
N PHE A 87 -2.14 -2.93 -8.40
CA PHE A 87 -2.58 -4.01 -9.28
C PHE A 87 -1.50 -4.42 -10.27
N PHE A 88 -0.92 -3.47 -11.00
CA PHE A 88 0.14 -3.76 -11.96
C PHE A 88 1.42 -4.24 -11.29
N SER A 89 1.79 -3.67 -10.14
CA SER A 89 2.96 -4.10 -9.36
C SER A 89 2.81 -5.56 -8.88
N GLN A 90 1.65 -5.93 -8.36
CA GLN A 90 1.40 -7.30 -7.88
C GLN A 90 1.27 -8.29 -9.04
N LEU A 91 0.71 -7.86 -10.18
CA LEU A 91 0.67 -8.68 -11.38
C LEU A 91 2.08 -9.01 -11.89
N ALA A 92 2.97 -8.01 -11.95
CA ALA A 92 4.37 -8.21 -12.31
C ALA A 92 5.07 -9.18 -11.34
N LYS A 93 4.80 -9.06 -10.03
CA LYS A 93 5.32 -9.98 -9.01
C LYS A 93 4.82 -11.41 -9.20
N LEU A 94 3.54 -11.59 -9.50
CA LEU A 94 2.97 -12.92 -9.79
C LEU A 94 3.62 -13.55 -11.02
N VAL A 95 3.84 -12.79 -12.10
CA VAL A 95 4.53 -13.27 -13.30
C VAL A 95 5.96 -13.67 -12.95
N THR A 96 6.67 -12.89 -12.15
CA THR A 96 8.03 -13.22 -11.70
C THR A 96 8.04 -14.52 -10.89
N ILE A 97 7.14 -14.70 -9.93
CA ILE A 97 7.04 -15.93 -9.14
C ILE A 97 6.74 -17.13 -10.04
N ALA A 98 5.80 -16.99 -10.97
CA ALA A 98 5.45 -18.06 -11.91
C ALA A 98 6.64 -18.49 -12.78
N SER A 99 7.49 -17.54 -13.19
CA SER A 99 8.64 -17.80 -14.06
C SER A 99 9.91 -18.26 -13.31
N THR A 100 10.01 -18.05 -11.99
CA THR A 100 11.19 -18.38 -11.19
C THR A 100 10.96 -19.55 -10.26
N THR A 101 10.23 -19.33 -9.18
CA THR A 101 10.04 -20.30 -8.08
C THR A 101 8.88 -21.27 -8.37
N GLY A 102 7.92 -20.84 -9.20
CA GLY A 102 6.66 -21.55 -9.42
C GLY A 102 5.71 -21.45 -8.21
N PHE A 103 4.46 -21.83 -8.41
CA PHE A 103 3.45 -21.77 -7.35
C PHE A 103 3.48 -23.00 -6.43
N ALA A 104 4.15 -24.07 -6.82
CA ALA A 104 4.24 -25.30 -6.04
C ALA A 104 4.97 -25.16 -4.69
N ALA A 105 5.77 -24.08 -4.54
CA ALA A 105 6.48 -23.76 -3.29
C ALA A 105 5.57 -23.15 -2.21
N PHE A 106 4.33 -22.81 -2.54
CA PHE A 106 3.39 -22.11 -1.66
C PHE A 106 2.18 -22.97 -1.34
N ASP A 107 1.71 -22.92 -0.09
CA ASP A 107 0.42 -23.50 0.28
C ASP A 107 -0.72 -22.58 -0.19
N LEU A 108 -1.42 -23.00 -1.22
CA LEU A 108 -2.52 -22.25 -1.83
C LEU A 108 -3.91 -22.69 -1.33
N SER A 109 -3.99 -23.54 -0.31
CA SER A 109 -5.25 -24.10 0.19
C SER A 109 -6.26 -23.03 0.64
N VAL A 110 -5.78 -21.93 1.18
CA VAL A 110 -6.60 -20.81 1.68
C VAL A 110 -6.93 -19.79 0.59
N LEU A 111 -6.24 -19.84 -0.54
CA LEU A 111 -6.35 -18.84 -1.62
C LEU A 111 -7.78 -18.66 -2.17
N PRO A 112 -8.59 -19.73 -2.43
CA PRO A 112 -9.95 -19.56 -2.92
C PRO A 112 -10.83 -18.73 -1.98
N TYR A 113 -10.71 -18.94 -0.68
CA TYR A 113 -11.47 -18.20 0.33
C TYR A 113 -11.07 -16.71 0.36
N ILE A 114 -9.76 -16.44 0.26
CA ILE A 114 -9.23 -15.07 0.21
C ILE A 114 -9.72 -14.34 -1.05
N ILE A 115 -9.73 -15.00 -2.21
CA ILE A 115 -10.22 -14.42 -3.47
C ILE A 115 -11.69 -14.01 -3.34
N VAL A 116 -12.56 -14.91 -2.85
CA VAL A 116 -13.98 -14.60 -2.66
C VAL A 116 -14.17 -13.43 -1.69
N ALA A 117 -13.48 -13.45 -0.54
CA ALA A 117 -13.53 -12.37 0.43
C ALA A 117 -13.02 -11.04 -0.14
N ALA A 118 -11.95 -11.07 -0.95
CA ALA A 118 -11.39 -9.87 -1.59
C ALA A 118 -12.34 -9.27 -2.63
N ILE A 119 -13.02 -10.10 -3.44
CA ILE A 119 -14.02 -9.64 -4.42
C ILE A 119 -15.19 -8.97 -3.70
N ILE A 120 -15.74 -9.62 -2.68
CA ILE A 120 -16.86 -9.08 -1.91
C ILE A 120 -16.45 -7.79 -1.18
N GLY A 121 -15.31 -7.80 -0.49
CA GLY A 121 -14.78 -6.65 0.22
C GLY A 121 -14.44 -5.48 -0.71
N GLY A 122 -13.87 -5.75 -1.88
CA GLY A 122 -13.57 -4.75 -2.89
C GLY A 122 -14.83 -4.11 -3.47
N PHE A 123 -15.85 -4.91 -3.78
CA PHE A 123 -17.14 -4.42 -4.28
C PHE A 123 -17.84 -3.54 -3.23
N LEU A 124 -17.98 -4.03 -2.00
CA LEU A 124 -18.58 -3.26 -0.90
C LEU A 124 -17.78 -1.98 -0.61
N GLY A 125 -16.45 -2.08 -0.56
CA GLY A 125 -15.57 -0.93 -0.34
C GLY A 125 -15.72 0.15 -1.41
N ALA A 126 -15.83 -0.24 -2.69
CA ALA A 126 -16.05 0.69 -3.79
C ALA A 126 -17.42 1.40 -3.67
N GLN A 127 -18.48 0.66 -3.36
CA GLN A 127 -19.82 1.20 -3.15
C GLN A 127 -19.83 2.23 -1.99
N PHE A 128 -19.32 1.84 -0.83
CA PHE A 128 -19.27 2.74 0.34
C PHE A 128 -18.38 3.96 0.10
N SER A 129 -17.23 3.79 -0.56
CA SER A 129 -16.35 4.92 -0.90
C SER A 129 -17.03 5.91 -1.86
N GLY A 130 -17.87 5.42 -2.78
CA GLY A 130 -18.68 6.26 -3.66
C GLY A 130 -19.65 7.16 -2.89
N LEU A 131 -20.33 6.59 -1.90
CA LEU A 131 -21.37 7.27 -1.11
C LEU A 131 -20.79 8.26 -0.07
N LEU A 132 -19.59 8.01 0.45
CA LEU A 132 -18.99 8.81 1.51
C LEU A 132 -18.36 10.10 0.97
N PRO A 133 -18.48 11.25 1.66
CA PRO A 133 -17.74 12.45 1.33
C PRO A 133 -16.23 12.26 1.56
N SER A 134 -15.40 12.96 0.80
CA SER A 134 -13.91 12.82 0.83
C SER A 134 -13.33 12.96 2.25
N LYS A 135 -13.92 13.80 3.09
CA LYS A 135 -13.51 13.98 4.49
C LYS A 135 -13.66 12.68 5.30
N LYS A 136 -14.79 11.97 5.15
CA LYS A 136 -15.03 10.69 5.84
C LYS A 136 -14.11 9.59 5.29
N VAL A 137 -13.89 9.56 3.98
CA VAL A 137 -12.90 8.64 3.36
C VAL A 137 -11.52 8.88 3.96
N GLY A 138 -11.11 10.14 4.13
CA GLY A 138 -9.85 10.50 4.78
C GLY A 138 -9.76 10.00 6.23
N THR A 139 -10.84 10.10 7.01
CA THR A 139 -10.87 9.60 8.39
C THR A 139 -10.74 8.08 8.44
N VAL A 140 -11.47 7.35 7.59
CA VAL A 140 -11.36 5.88 7.48
C VAL A 140 -9.94 5.49 7.08
N PHE A 141 -9.36 6.20 6.11
CA PHE A 141 -7.98 5.96 5.67
C PHE A 141 -6.97 6.13 6.82
N GLN A 142 -7.09 7.19 7.62
CA GLN A 142 -6.23 7.42 8.79
C GLN A 142 -6.38 6.31 9.84
N PHE A 143 -7.61 5.85 10.08
CA PHE A 143 -7.86 4.74 11.00
C PHE A 143 -7.19 3.45 10.55
N VAL A 144 -7.28 3.12 9.25
CA VAL A 144 -6.62 1.96 8.67
C VAL A 144 -5.10 2.07 8.79
N ILE A 145 -4.51 3.25 8.50
CA ILE A 145 -3.07 3.47 8.70
C ILE A 145 -2.65 3.18 10.14
N LEU A 146 -3.42 3.70 11.11
CA LEU A 146 -3.11 3.51 12.53
C LEU A 146 -3.18 2.02 12.92
N LEU A 147 -4.19 1.31 12.45
CA LEU A 147 -4.35 -0.12 12.70
C LEU A 147 -3.17 -0.92 12.12
N VAL A 148 -2.80 -0.66 10.87
CA VAL A 148 -1.65 -1.31 10.21
C VAL A 148 -0.35 -0.96 10.92
N LEU A 149 -0.18 0.28 11.40
CA LEU A 149 0.98 0.71 12.17
C LEU A 149 1.12 -0.10 13.47
N ILE A 150 0.03 -0.26 14.22
CA ILE A 150 0.00 -1.04 15.47
C ILE A 150 0.39 -2.50 15.20
N ILE A 151 -0.16 -3.12 14.15
CA ILE A 151 0.17 -4.49 13.77
C ILE A 151 1.66 -4.62 13.41
N ASN A 152 2.20 -3.65 12.65
CA ASN A 152 3.63 -3.69 12.26
C ASN A 152 4.56 -3.50 13.45
N VAL A 153 4.22 -2.62 14.39
CA VAL A 153 4.98 -2.45 15.64
C VAL A 153 4.95 -3.74 16.46
N TYR A 154 3.77 -4.36 16.59
CA TYR A 154 3.64 -5.64 17.29
C TYR A 154 4.49 -6.75 16.66
N ASN A 155 4.44 -6.87 15.32
CA ASN A 155 5.26 -7.82 14.58
C ASN A 155 6.76 -7.54 14.74
N GLY A 156 7.15 -6.26 14.77
CA GLY A 156 8.52 -5.85 15.05
C GLY A 156 9.01 -6.29 16.43
N ILE A 157 8.20 -6.08 17.45
CA ILE A 157 8.53 -6.50 18.82
C ILE A 157 8.67 -8.02 18.90
N LYS A 158 7.74 -8.77 18.29
CA LYS A 158 7.77 -10.24 18.26
C LYS A 158 9.00 -10.82 17.56
N LEU A 159 9.61 -10.08 16.65
CA LEU A 159 10.82 -10.52 15.96
C LEU A 159 12.07 -10.48 16.87
N PHE A 160 12.03 -9.66 17.94
CA PHE A 160 13.11 -9.51 18.92
C PHE A 160 12.94 -10.40 20.18
N LEU A 161 11.72 -10.90 20.43
CA LEU A 161 11.43 -11.86 21.51
C LEU A 161 11.59 -13.30 21.02
#